data_090212d8149d50796508a1d371dac03c
#
_entry.id   090212d8149d50796508a1d371dac03c
#
_cell.length_a   1.000
_cell.length_b   1.000
_cell.length_c   1.000
_cell.angle_alpha   90.00
_cell.angle_beta   90.00
_cell.angle_gamma   90.00
#
_symmetry.space_group_name_H-M   'P 1'
#
loop_
_entity.id
_entity.type
_entity.pdbx_description
1 polymer ?
#
loop_
_entity_poly.entity_id
_entity_poly.type
_entity_poly.pdbx_seq_one_letter_code
_entity_poly.pdbx_strand_id
1 'polypeptide(L)'
;MDIGDYRREYMSQGLDRDELLDDPFKQFEHWFQQANDADIQDANAFSLATTDLEVGPSIRTVLLKLFDENGFVFFTNYNSRKSQQIKAYPQVAMLFPWLPLNRQVKVEGRCEKISSAASLKYFATRPRGSQIGAWCSDQSEVIESRSFLEQKYREAAEKFKSGSIPLPSSWGGYRIVPARIEFWQGRENRLHDRFQYT
;
A
#
# COMPACT_ATOMS: atom_id res chain seq x y z
N MET A 1 -26.79 17.00 -1.03
CA MET A 1 -25.71 17.93 -0.66
C MET A 1 -24.97 18.24 -1.95
N ASP A 2 -24.93 19.50 -2.36
CA ASP A 2 -24.12 19.96 -3.49
C ASP A 2 -22.73 20.31 -2.99
N ILE A 3 -21.68 19.81 -3.63
CA ILE A 3 -20.27 20.05 -3.32
C ILE A 3 -19.54 20.73 -4.49
N GLY A 4 -20.29 21.31 -5.45
CA GLY A 4 -19.73 21.94 -6.65
C GLY A 4 -18.79 23.11 -6.37
N ASP A 5 -18.93 23.75 -5.22
CA ASP A 5 -18.10 24.88 -4.81
C ASP A 5 -16.79 24.46 -4.07
N TYR A 6 -16.58 23.17 -3.83
CA TYR A 6 -15.31 22.65 -3.31
C TYR A 6 -14.24 22.70 -4.42
N ARG A 7 -13.71 23.90 -4.65
CA ARG A 7 -12.65 24.16 -5.63
C ARG A 7 -11.40 24.63 -4.90
N ARG A 8 -10.24 24.06 -5.30
CA ARG A 8 -8.93 24.48 -4.81
C ARG A 8 -8.06 24.85 -6.00
N GLU A 9 -7.44 26.02 -5.93
CA GLU A 9 -6.35 26.38 -6.85
C GLU A 9 -5.06 25.68 -6.40
N TYR A 10 -4.35 25.13 -7.36
CA TYR A 10 -3.08 24.48 -7.13
C TYR A 10 -1.95 25.49 -7.37
N MET A 11 -1.30 25.92 -6.29
CA MET A 11 -0.23 26.94 -6.29
C MET A 11 1.16 26.29 -6.35
N SER A 12 1.36 25.25 -7.16
CA SER A 12 2.67 24.59 -7.28
C SER A 12 3.43 25.08 -8.51
N GLN A 13 4.77 25.08 -8.41
CA GLN A 13 5.67 25.47 -9.51
C GLN A 13 5.57 24.53 -10.73
N GLY A 14 4.88 23.39 -10.58
CA GLY A 14 4.76 22.39 -11.62
C GLY A 14 5.87 21.34 -11.58
N LEU A 15 5.99 20.57 -12.65
CA LEU A 15 7.01 19.56 -12.84
C LEU A 15 7.47 19.61 -14.30
N ASP A 16 8.75 19.93 -14.51
CA ASP A 16 9.31 19.95 -15.84
C ASP A 16 10.11 18.68 -16.13
N ARG A 17 10.27 18.35 -17.41
CA ARG A 17 10.96 17.12 -17.85
C ARG A 17 12.40 17.05 -17.34
N ASP A 18 13.07 18.19 -17.30
CA ASP A 18 14.48 18.30 -16.89
C ASP A 18 14.68 18.14 -15.37
N GLU A 19 13.61 18.21 -14.59
CA GLU A 19 13.61 17.99 -13.14
C GLU A 19 13.40 16.50 -12.77
N LEU A 20 13.05 15.68 -13.75
CA LEU A 20 12.81 14.25 -13.54
C LEU A 20 14.10 13.45 -13.62
N LEU A 21 14.25 12.53 -12.68
CA LEU A 21 15.31 11.53 -12.69
C LEU A 21 15.00 10.45 -13.73
N ASP A 22 16.04 9.93 -14.40
CA ASP A 22 15.87 8.87 -15.40
C ASP A 22 15.32 7.56 -14.81
N ASP A 23 15.68 7.26 -13.56
CA ASP A 23 15.23 6.09 -12.83
C ASP A 23 13.94 6.40 -12.07
N PRO A 24 12.80 5.72 -12.39
CA PRO A 24 11.52 5.97 -11.74
C PRO A 24 11.51 5.62 -10.23
N PHE A 25 12.35 4.71 -9.77
CA PHE A 25 12.44 4.38 -8.34
C PHE A 25 13.19 5.47 -7.57
N LYS A 26 14.21 6.07 -8.16
CA LYS A 26 14.88 7.24 -7.59
C LYS A 26 13.96 8.46 -7.60
N GLN A 27 13.17 8.64 -8.66
CA GLN A 27 12.16 9.68 -8.71
C GLN A 27 11.09 9.47 -7.62
N PHE A 28 10.64 8.23 -7.41
CA PHE A 28 9.73 7.90 -6.31
C PHE A 28 10.36 8.18 -4.94
N GLU A 29 11.60 7.75 -4.72
CA GLU A 29 12.34 7.99 -3.47
C GLU A 29 12.44 9.48 -3.17
N HIS A 30 12.80 10.29 -4.16
CA HIS A 30 12.89 11.75 -4.04
C HIS A 30 11.54 12.36 -3.63
N TRP A 31 10.45 12.00 -4.29
CA TRP A 31 9.13 12.51 -3.95
C TRP A 31 8.60 11.98 -2.62
N PHE A 32 8.91 10.73 -2.29
CA PHE A 32 8.55 10.13 -1.01
C PHE A 32 9.26 10.85 0.16
N GLN A 33 10.54 11.21 -0.01
CA GLN A 33 11.26 12.00 0.98
C GLN A 33 10.61 13.37 1.17
N GLN A 34 10.28 14.07 0.09
CA GLN A 34 9.57 15.35 0.16
C GLN A 34 8.19 15.23 0.85
N ALA A 35 7.50 14.11 0.66
CA ALA A 35 6.24 13.84 1.35
C ALA A 35 6.43 13.65 2.87
N ASN A 36 7.53 12.99 3.28
CA ASN A 36 7.89 12.88 4.70
C ASN A 36 8.33 14.23 5.29
N ASP A 37 9.14 15.00 4.57
CA ASP A 37 9.60 16.34 5.01
C ASP A 37 8.45 17.35 5.14
N ALA A 38 7.36 17.13 4.41
CA ALA A 38 6.13 17.90 4.50
C ALA A 38 5.18 17.40 5.60
N ASP A 39 5.64 16.52 6.50
CA ASP A 39 4.87 15.94 7.61
C ASP A 39 3.52 15.32 7.19
N ILE A 40 3.46 14.74 5.98
CA ILE A 40 2.26 14.04 5.53
C ILE A 40 2.07 12.80 6.39
N GLN A 41 0.98 12.78 7.16
CA GLN A 41 0.63 11.62 7.97
C GLN A 41 0.51 10.37 7.08
N ASP A 42 1.18 9.29 7.49
CA ASP A 42 1.20 8.04 6.75
C ASP A 42 1.56 8.21 5.25
N ALA A 43 2.62 8.99 4.94
CA ALA A 43 3.09 9.21 3.56
C ALA A 43 3.30 7.89 2.76
N ASN A 44 3.52 6.79 3.48
CA ASN A 44 3.63 5.44 2.92
C ASN A 44 2.28 4.71 2.72
N ALA A 45 1.16 5.34 3.08
CA ALA A 45 -0.16 4.79 2.79
C ALA A 45 -0.49 4.95 1.30
N PHE A 46 -1.03 3.90 0.69
CA PHE A 46 -1.50 3.95 -0.68
C PHE A 46 -2.82 3.19 -0.86
N SER A 47 -3.57 3.60 -1.85
CA SER A 47 -4.77 2.91 -2.29
C SER A 47 -4.39 1.78 -3.23
N LEU A 48 -4.72 0.53 -2.87
CA LEU A 48 -4.51 -0.65 -3.70
C LEU A 48 -5.82 -1.07 -4.36
N ALA A 49 -5.88 -1.02 -5.68
CA ALA A 49 -6.97 -1.56 -6.48
C ALA A 49 -6.63 -3.00 -6.90
N THR A 50 -7.58 -3.90 -6.70
CA THR A 50 -7.54 -5.30 -7.16
C THR A 50 -8.86 -5.64 -7.82
N THR A 51 -8.90 -6.64 -8.70
CA THR A 51 -10.08 -6.97 -9.49
C THR A 51 -10.59 -8.37 -9.16
N ASP A 52 -11.89 -8.45 -8.97
CA ASP A 52 -12.66 -9.69 -9.03
C ASP A 52 -13.26 -9.77 -10.43
N LEU A 53 -13.10 -10.92 -11.10
CA LEU A 53 -13.54 -11.05 -12.50
C LEU A 53 -15.07 -11.11 -12.65
N GLU A 54 -15.81 -11.43 -11.57
CA GLU A 54 -17.27 -11.49 -11.58
C GLU A 54 -17.89 -10.21 -11.02
N VAL A 55 -17.33 -9.67 -9.93
CA VAL A 55 -17.89 -8.53 -9.17
C VAL A 55 -17.27 -7.20 -9.58
N GLY A 56 -16.06 -7.22 -10.16
CA GLY A 56 -15.34 -6.03 -10.59
C GLY A 56 -14.29 -5.53 -9.59
N PRO A 57 -13.82 -4.29 -9.78
CA PRO A 57 -12.70 -3.73 -8.99
C PRO A 57 -13.10 -3.44 -7.54
N SER A 58 -12.15 -3.59 -6.65
CA SER A 58 -12.26 -3.14 -5.27
C SER A 58 -10.99 -2.42 -4.82
N ILE A 59 -11.11 -1.47 -3.90
CA ILE A 59 -10.02 -0.61 -3.44
C ILE A 59 -9.95 -0.59 -1.92
N ARG A 60 -8.75 -0.49 -1.36
CA ARG A 60 -8.48 -0.30 0.07
C ARG A 60 -7.14 0.36 0.28
N THR A 61 -6.96 0.97 1.44
CA THR A 61 -5.66 1.50 1.86
C THR A 61 -4.80 0.36 2.44
N VAL A 62 -3.54 0.34 2.04
CA VAL A 62 -2.47 -0.49 2.59
C VAL A 62 -1.20 0.34 2.77
N LEU A 63 -0.20 -0.18 3.49
CA LEU A 63 1.03 0.56 3.75
C LEU A 63 2.20 -0.03 2.97
N LEU A 64 2.91 0.82 2.24
CA LEU A 64 4.21 0.48 1.67
C LEU A 64 5.20 0.20 2.80
N LYS A 65 5.96 -0.88 2.68
CA LYS A 65 6.95 -1.27 3.69
C LYS A 65 8.36 -1.36 3.17
N LEU A 66 8.53 -1.67 1.89
CA LEU A 66 9.82 -1.71 1.20
C LEU A 66 9.59 -1.33 -0.26
N PHE A 67 10.58 -0.75 -0.88
CA PHE A 67 10.67 -0.61 -2.33
C PHE A 67 12.14 -0.66 -2.75
N ASP A 68 12.37 -1.14 -3.93
CA ASP A 68 13.68 -1.24 -4.60
C ASP A 68 13.45 -1.22 -6.11
N GLU A 69 14.51 -1.38 -6.89
CA GLU A 69 14.48 -1.45 -8.36
C GLU A 69 13.59 -2.57 -8.92
N ASN A 70 13.15 -3.50 -8.10
CA ASN A 70 12.27 -4.60 -8.49
C ASN A 70 10.79 -4.33 -8.17
N GLY A 71 10.47 -3.24 -7.45
CA GLY A 71 9.09 -2.83 -7.18
C GLY A 71 8.78 -2.52 -5.73
N PHE A 72 7.48 -2.48 -5.43
CA PHE A 72 6.89 -1.98 -4.18
C PHE A 72 6.33 -3.12 -3.35
N VAL A 73 6.69 -3.20 -2.06
CA VAL A 73 6.31 -4.33 -1.19
C VAL A 73 5.37 -3.88 -0.07
N PHE A 74 4.27 -4.60 0.06
CA PHE A 74 3.35 -4.50 1.19
C PHE A 74 3.09 -5.88 1.81
N PHE A 75 2.57 -5.90 3.04
CA PHE A 75 2.28 -7.14 3.77
C PHE A 75 0.81 -7.23 4.13
N THR A 76 0.26 -8.44 4.07
CA THR A 76 -1.15 -8.68 4.33
C THR A 76 -1.43 -10.14 4.71
N ASN A 77 -2.68 -10.42 5.08
CA ASN A 77 -3.18 -11.79 5.21
C ASN A 77 -3.49 -12.34 3.81
N TYR A 78 -2.94 -13.52 3.49
CA TYR A 78 -3.12 -14.19 2.21
C TYR A 78 -4.53 -14.77 1.98
N ASN A 79 -5.33 -14.89 3.05
CA ASN A 79 -6.72 -15.31 2.96
C ASN A 79 -7.67 -14.11 2.78
N SER A 80 -7.18 -12.87 2.87
CA SER A 80 -8.02 -11.69 2.68
C SER A 80 -8.58 -11.58 1.27
N ARG A 81 -9.72 -10.89 1.12
CA ARG A 81 -10.39 -10.66 -0.18
C ARG A 81 -9.42 -10.13 -1.25
N LYS A 82 -8.55 -9.14 -0.90
CA LYS A 82 -7.55 -8.62 -1.84
C LYS A 82 -6.57 -9.69 -2.32
N SER A 83 -6.15 -10.59 -1.41
CA SER A 83 -5.21 -11.66 -1.75
C SER A 83 -5.85 -12.74 -2.62
N GLN A 84 -7.12 -13.04 -2.41
CA GLN A 84 -7.89 -13.93 -3.28
C GLN A 84 -8.02 -13.35 -4.69
N GLN A 85 -8.32 -12.05 -4.79
CA GLN A 85 -8.38 -11.33 -6.07
C GLN A 85 -7.03 -11.31 -6.78
N ILE A 86 -5.92 -11.00 -6.07
CA ILE A 86 -4.56 -11.02 -6.64
C ILE A 86 -4.20 -12.42 -7.13
N LYS A 87 -4.60 -13.48 -6.41
CA LYS A 87 -4.36 -14.85 -6.83
C LYS A 87 -5.08 -15.21 -8.13
N ALA A 88 -6.33 -14.73 -8.28
CA ALA A 88 -7.14 -14.97 -9.47
C ALA A 88 -6.71 -14.07 -10.64
N TYR A 89 -6.42 -12.79 -10.37
CA TYR A 89 -6.01 -11.80 -11.37
C TYR A 89 -4.94 -10.87 -10.78
N PRO A 90 -3.65 -11.11 -11.10
CA PRO A 90 -2.55 -10.45 -10.42
C PRO A 90 -2.28 -9.00 -10.87
N GLN A 91 -3.00 -8.46 -11.85
CA GLN A 91 -2.87 -7.07 -12.26
C GLN A 91 -3.51 -6.16 -11.21
N VAL A 92 -2.74 -5.17 -10.78
CA VAL A 92 -3.14 -4.23 -9.73
C VAL A 92 -2.77 -2.81 -10.11
N ALA A 93 -3.42 -1.86 -9.45
CA ALA A 93 -2.98 -0.48 -9.45
C ALA A 93 -2.81 0.03 -8.01
N MET A 94 -1.82 0.88 -7.79
CA MET A 94 -1.62 1.58 -6.54
C MET A 94 -1.54 3.09 -6.77
N LEU A 95 -1.99 3.86 -5.78
CA LEU A 95 -1.99 5.31 -5.81
C LEU A 95 -1.54 5.88 -4.47
N PHE A 96 -0.50 6.70 -4.50
CA PHE A 96 -0.11 7.57 -3.39
C PHE A 96 -0.73 8.95 -3.58
N PRO A 97 -1.72 9.37 -2.76
CA PRO A 97 -2.36 10.67 -2.88
C PRO A 97 -1.71 11.68 -1.92
N TRP A 98 -0.58 12.25 -2.27
CA TRP A 98 0.07 13.30 -1.47
C TRP A 98 -0.59 14.66 -1.71
N LEU A 99 -1.84 14.76 -1.28
CA LEU A 99 -2.71 15.92 -1.53
C LEU A 99 -2.14 17.25 -1.02
N PRO A 100 -1.45 17.34 0.15
CA PRO A 100 -0.84 18.59 0.59
C PRO A 100 0.21 19.13 -0.39
N LEU A 101 0.90 18.25 -1.14
CA LEU A 101 1.87 18.63 -2.17
C LEU A 101 1.25 18.79 -3.56
N ASN A 102 -0.06 18.60 -3.68
CA ASN A 102 -0.74 18.52 -4.98
C ASN A 102 -0.10 17.48 -5.91
N ARG A 103 0.30 16.32 -5.36
CA ARG A 103 0.98 15.25 -6.08
C ARG A 103 0.25 13.93 -5.98
N GLN A 104 0.40 13.13 -7.03
CA GLN A 104 0.01 11.74 -7.03
C GLN A 104 1.09 10.90 -7.71
N VAL A 105 1.36 9.71 -7.16
CA VAL A 105 2.14 8.69 -7.86
C VAL A 105 1.24 7.49 -8.06
N LYS A 106 1.03 7.13 -9.32
CA LYS A 106 0.25 5.95 -9.72
C LYS A 106 1.18 4.88 -10.28
N VAL A 107 1.01 3.65 -9.83
CA VAL A 107 1.75 2.49 -10.34
C VAL A 107 0.75 1.46 -10.82
N GLU A 108 0.93 0.97 -12.04
CA GLU A 108 0.20 -0.16 -12.60
C GLU A 108 1.17 -1.30 -12.86
N GLY A 109 0.83 -2.50 -12.42
CA GLY A 109 1.76 -3.61 -12.54
C GLY A 109 1.19 -4.94 -12.09
N ARG A 110 2.07 -5.93 -12.00
CA ARG A 110 1.76 -7.28 -11.59
C ARG A 110 2.15 -7.49 -10.12
N CYS A 111 1.24 -8.09 -9.37
CA CYS A 111 1.46 -8.41 -7.96
C CYS A 111 1.91 -9.88 -7.82
N GLU A 112 2.99 -10.12 -7.09
CA GLU A 112 3.52 -11.45 -6.83
C GLU A 112 3.92 -11.63 -5.37
N LYS A 113 3.86 -12.86 -4.85
CA LYS A 113 4.31 -13.14 -3.48
C LYS A 113 5.82 -13.03 -3.38
N ILE A 114 6.32 -12.39 -2.32
CA ILE A 114 7.73 -12.49 -1.97
C ILE A 114 8.04 -13.80 -1.25
N SER A 115 9.31 -14.13 -1.08
CA SER A 115 9.73 -15.36 -0.40
C SER A 115 9.26 -15.40 1.07
N SER A 116 9.05 -16.61 1.59
CA SER A 116 8.73 -16.82 3.00
C SER A 116 9.84 -16.32 3.92
N ALA A 117 11.10 -16.41 3.49
CA ALA A 117 12.24 -15.88 4.24
C ALA A 117 12.19 -14.36 4.36
N ALA A 118 11.89 -13.65 3.26
CA ALA A 118 11.71 -12.19 3.28
C ALA A 118 10.50 -11.78 4.14
N SER A 119 9.40 -12.54 4.04
CA SER A 119 8.21 -12.31 4.88
C SER A 119 8.51 -12.51 6.36
N LEU A 120 9.26 -13.56 6.72
CA LEU A 120 9.69 -13.83 8.11
C LEU A 120 10.59 -12.73 8.63
N LYS A 121 11.57 -12.29 7.83
CA LYS A 121 12.49 -11.20 8.20
C LYS A 121 11.70 -9.94 8.60
N TYR A 122 10.74 -9.52 7.79
CA TYR A 122 9.91 -8.37 8.12
C TYR A 122 8.94 -8.66 9.29
N PHE A 123 8.33 -9.84 9.34
CA PHE A 123 7.42 -10.22 10.43
C PHE A 123 8.08 -10.10 11.80
N ALA A 124 9.35 -10.52 11.93
CA ALA A 124 10.11 -10.45 13.16
C ALA A 124 10.38 -9.02 13.66
N THR A 125 10.37 -8.01 12.76
CA THR A 125 10.55 -6.59 13.14
C THR A 125 9.27 -5.92 13.62
N ARG A 126 8.10 -6.57 13.45
CA ARG A 126 6.82 -5.99 13.85
C ARG A 126 6.68 -5.96 15.38
N PRO A 127 5.97 -4.97 15.94
CA PRO A 127 5.61 -4.99 17.35
C PRO A 127 4.93 -6.31 17.74
N ARG A 128 5.24 -6.85 18.92
CA ARG A 128 4.72 -8.15 19.37
C ARG A 128 3.21 -8.26 19.29
N GLY A 129 2.47 -7.21 19.67
CA GLY A 129 1.01 -7.17 19.55
C GLY A 129 0.53 -7.32 18.10
N SER A 130 1.26 -6.75 17.13
CA SER A 130 0.94 -6.89 15.70
C SER A 130 1.28 -8.30 15.17
N GLN A 131 2.29 -8.95 15.72
CA GLN A 131 2.61 -10.35 15.39
C GLN A 131 1.50 -11.28 15.91
N ILE A 132 1.02 -11.10 17.16
CA ILE A 132 -0.10 -11.84 17.74
C ILE A 132 -1.38 -11.61 16.93
N GLY A 133 -1.68 -10.34 16.58
CA GLY A 133 -2.85 -9.99 15.78
C GLY A 133 -2.91 -10.70 14.42
N ALA A 134 -1.77 -11.02 13.82
CA ALA A 134 -1.71 -11.77 12.56
C ALA A 134 -2.17 -13.24 12.72
N TRP A 135 -2.14 -13.79 13.92
CA TRP A 135 -2.62 -15.14 14.24
C TRP A 135 -4.11 -15.18 14.57
N CYS A 136 -4.70 -14.03 14.94
CA CYS A 136 -6.08 -13.97 15.45
C CYS A 136 -7.08 -13.57 14.39
N SER A 137 -6.64 -12.81 13.36
CA SER A 137 -7.54 -12.18 12.41
C SER A 137 -7.67 -13.00 11.12
N ASP A 138 -8.87 -13.49 10.88
CA ASP A 138 -9.30 -13.95 9.56
C ASP A 138 -9.74 -12.72 8.76
N GLN A 139 -8.76 -12.03 8.15
CA GLN A 139 -8.96 -10.73 7.50
C GLN A 139 -9.97 -10.80 6.35
N SER A 140 -10.93 -9.89 6.33
CA SER A 140 -12.05 -9.78 5.38
C SER A 140 -13.21 -10.75 5.62
N GLU A 141 -13.16 -11.56 6.67
CA GLU A 141 -14.28 -12.41 7.08
C GLU A 141 -15.22 -11.67 8.03
N VAL A 142 -16.50 -12.03 7.98
CA VAL A 142 -17.49 -11.54 8.94
C VAL A 142 -17.26 -12.26 10.27
N ILE A 143 -17.16 -11.49 11.34
CA ILE A 143 -17.01 -12.02 12.71
C ILE A 143 -18.31 -11.81 13.50
N GLU A 144 -18.58 -12.70 14.44
CA GLU A 144 -19.80 -12.65 15.27
C GLU A 144 -19.85 -11.39 16.14
N SER A 145 -18.70 -10.98 16.71
CA SER A 145 -18.62 -9.83 17.58
C SER A 145 -17.18 -9.33 17.78
N ARG A 146 -17.06 -8.12 18.28
CA ARG A 146 -15.75 -7.56 18.73
C ARG A 146 -15.16 -8.41 19.87
N SER A 147 -15.99 -8.86 20.81
CA SER A 147 -15.56 -9.68 21.95
C SER A 147 -14.99 -11.03 21.53
N PHE A 148 -15.52 -11.64 20.47
CA PHE A 148 -14.96 -12.86 19.89
C PHE A 148 -13.52 -12.64 19.39
N LEU A 149 -13.26 -11.54 18.66
CA LEU A 149 -11.91 -11.22 18.20
C LEU A 149 -10.95 -10.95 19.36
N GLU A 150 -11.42 -10.25 20.40
CA GLU A 150 -10.63 -9.98 21.61
C GLU A 150 -10.31 -11.24 22.41
N GLN A 151 -11.24 -12.21 22.42
CA GLN A 151 -10.96 -13.52 23.01
C GLN A 151 -9.90 -14.28 22.23
N LYS A 152 -10.02 -14.37 20.90
CA LYS A 152 -8.97 -14.98 20.03
C LYS A 152 -7.60 -14.32 20.26
N TYR A 153 -7.57 -13.00 20.43
CA TYR A 153 -6.32 -12.29 20.70
C TYR A 153 -5.73 -12.68 22.06
N ARG A 154 -6.55 -12.77 23.14
CA ARG A 154 -6.08 -13.20 24.47
C ARG A 154 -5.55 -14.63 24.45
N GLU A 155 -6.22 -15.55 23.79
CA GLU A 155 -5.80 -16.95 23.63
C GLU A 155 -4.45 -17.03 22.88
N ALA A 156 -4.29 -16.29 21.80
CA ALA A 156 -3.03 -16.24 21.07
C ALA A 156 -1.91 -15.54 21.86
N ALA A 157 -2.24 -14.50 22.63
CA ALA A 157 -1.29 -13.82 23.52
C ALA A 157 -0.76 -14.76 24.61
N GLU A 158 -1.64 -15.56 25.21
CA GLU A 158 -1.24 -16.58 26.20
C GLU A 158 -0.42 -17.70 25.55
N LYS A 159 -0.82 -18.19 24.38
CA LYS A 159 -0.07 -19.20 23.63
C LYS A 159 1.35 -18.75 23.31
N PHE A 160 1.54 -17.47 22.98
CA PHE A 160 2.83 -16.90 22.62
C PHE A 160 3.43 -16.01 23.72
N LYS A 161 3.07 -16.18 24.99
CA LYS A 161 3.54 -15.31 26.08
C LYS A 161 5.06 -15.23 26.21
N SER A 162 5.77 -16.26 25.82
CA SER A 162 7.23 -16.34 25.84
C SER A 162 7.78 -16.81 24.48
N GLY A 163 9.04 -16.46 24.21
CA GLY A 163 9.74 -16.84 22.98
C GLY A 163 9.35 -16.00 21.75
N SER A 164 9.82 -16.44 20.59
CA SER A 164 9.51 -15.84 19.30
C SER A 164 8.15 -16.31 18.78
N ILE A 165 7.42 -15.40 18.12
CA ILE A 165 6.14 -15.72 17.47
C ILE A 165 6.44 -16.19 16.06
N PRO A 166 6.05 -17.41 15.66
CA PRO A 166 6.29 -17.91 14.32
C PRO A 166 5.44 -17.14 13.29
N LEU A 167 5.92 -17.12 12.04
CA LEU A 167 5.19 -16.54 10.93
C LEU A 167 3.95 -17.40 10.63
N PRO A 168 2.70 -16.83 10.63
CA PRO A 168 1.53 -17.57 10.18
C PRO A 168 1.63 -17.90 8.68
N SER A 169 1.20 -19.09 8.27
CA SER A 169 1.14 -19.48 6.85
C SER A 169 0.20 -18.59 6.02
N SER A 170 -0.79 -18.00 6.68
CA SER A 170 -1.75 -17.07 6.10
C SER A 170 -1.24 -15.64 5.97
N TRP A 171 0.01 -15.33 6.36
CA TRP A 171 0.51 -13.96 6.35
C TRP A 171 1.83 -13.84 5.60
N GLY A 172 2.00 -12.74 4.85
CA GLY A 172 3.25 -12.46 4.14
C GLY A 172 3.16 -11.24 3.24
N GLY A 173 4.20 -11.07 2.42
CA GLY A 173 4.35 -9.92 1.55
C GLY A 173 4.00 -10.20 0.10
N TYR A 174 3.54 -9.14 -0.55
CA TYR A 174 3.41 -9.04 -1.99
C TYR A 174 4.32 -7.95 -2.52
N ARG A 175 4.94 -8.20 -3.67
CA ARG A 175 5.64 -7.20 -4.48
C ARG A 175 4.76 -6.82 -5.66
N ILE A 176 4.60 -5.53 -5.90
CA ILE A 176 4.05 -4.98 -7.14
C ILE A 176 5.23 -4.67 -8.04
N VAL A 177 5.39 -5.47 -9.10
CA VAL A 177 6.36 -5.24 -10.16
C VAL A 177 5.71 -4.28 -11.15
N PRO A 178 6.21 -3.05 -11.29
CA PRO A 178 5.57 -2.04 -12.13
C PRO A 178 5.74 -2.35 -13.62
N ALA A 179 4.68 -2.12 -14.37
CA ALA A 179 4.73 -1.98 -15.82
C ALA A 179 4.70 -0.51 -16.23
N ARG A 180 4.12 0.34 -15.37
CA ARG A 180 4.04 1.80 -15.56
C ARG A 180 4.07 2.51 -14.21
N ILE A 181 4.82 3.62 -14.15
CA ILE A 181 4.82 4.54 -13.01
C ILE A 181 4.53 5.94 -13.54
N GLU A 182 3.46 6.57 -13.05
CA GLU A 182 3.05 7.92 -13.43
C GLU A 182 3.25 8.86 -12.24
N PHE A 183 3.93 9.97 -12.50
CA PHE A 183 4.08 11.11 -11.60
C PHE A 183 3.17 12.24 -12.08
N TRP A 184 2.27 12.68 -11.23
CA TRP A 184 1.31 13.74 -11.50
C TRP A 184 1.51 14.90 -10.53
N GLN A 185 1.63 16.12 -11.05
CA GLN A 185 1.76 17.36 -10.29
C GLN A 185 0.61 18.31 -10.65
N GLY A 186 -0.10 18.77 -9.62
CA GLY A 186 -1.14 19.78 -9.80
C GLY A 186 -0.58 21.13 -10.18
N ARG A 187 -1.19 21.79 -11.18
CA ARG A 187 -0.92 23.19 -11.60
C ARG A 187 -2.18 24.01 -11.62
N GLU A 188 -2.00 25.33 -11.66
CA GLU A 188 -3.07 26.30 -11.86
C GLU A 188 -3.86 26.02 -13.13
N ASN A 189 -5.08 26.53 -13.19
CA ASN A 189 -5.96 26.43 -14.36
C ASN A 189 -6.21 24.99 -14.87
N ARG A 190 -5.97 23.97 -14.02
CA ARG A 190 -6.08 22.54 -14.36
C ARG A 190 -5.11 22.06 -15.46
N LEU A 191 -4.06 22.80 -15.73
CA LEU A 191 -3.00 22.44 -16.70
C LEU A 191 -1.90 21.60 -16.04
N HIS A 192 -2.29 20.43 -15.51
CA HIS A 192 -1.45 19.57 -14.71
C HIS A 192 -0.35 18.86 -15.50
N ASP A 193 0.81 18.66 -14.87
CA ASP A 193 1.90 17.89 -15.47
C ASP A 193 1.74 16.41 -15.17
N ARG A 194 2.03 15.59 -16.17
CA ARG A 194 1.99 14.13 -16.06
C ARG A 194 3.13 13.51 -16.82
N PHE A 195 3.96 12.74 -16.14
CA PHE A 195 5.06 12.00 -16.73
C PHE A 195 4.94 10.53 -16.40
N GLN A 196 5.10 9.68 -17.40
CA GLN A 196 4.99 8.24 -17.27
C GLN A 196 6.29 7.56 -17.69
N TYR A 197 6.75 6.65 -16.86
CA TYR A 197 7.81 5.70 -17.14
C TYR A 197 7.21 4.35 -17.51
N THR A 198 7.81 3.65 -18.49
CA THR A 198 7.38 2.34 -19.00
C THR A 198 8.56 1.41 -19.16
#